data_4a2006201e8c3857f614820dd3d55c0f
#
_entry.id   4a2006201e8c3857f614820dd3d55c0f
#
_cell.length_a   1.000
_cell.length_b   1.000
_cell.length_c   1.000
_cell.angle_alpha   90.00
_cell.angle_beta   90.00
_cell.angle_gamma   90.00
#
_symmetry.space_group_name_H-M   'P 1'
#
loop_
_entity.id
_entity.type
_entity.pdbx_description
1 polymer ?
#
loop_
_entity_poly.entity_id
_entity_poly.type
_entity_poly.pdbx_seq_one_letter_code
_entity_poly.pdbx_strand_id
1 'polypeptide(L)'
;MSSATPVNIGLLYSFSGVTAAQELSQWRGATQAIAEINQNGGINGRPLQAIHFDPQSDDAQFRALAEQLIVEHEVNVIFGGYTSSSRKAMSPVVEKYRRLLFYSQLYEGFEFSENIFYGGAAPNQNCVQLADYLTGQFGARVYLIGSRYIYPYECNRNMQELILQRHDGAVIGERYLDLNAPYEAFLPIIEEIAKKQPDFIFSTVVGQTVPFLYQAYQAAGLDPASMPIGSLNTSETEIAIMGAEVAQGHFSSAPYFQSIGTQANQSALKQFHQQFGPELTTDMNWEATYSQVHLFAKAMAECGSDHIYPLSAALRGSQFDAPQGRIRIDPLNQHTGLYPRIGMANENGQFTIVQESRRIVEPDPYMTNQIQGDWVTKLTTVGYPHAT
;
A
#
# COMPACT_ATOMS: atom_id res chain seq x y z
N MET A 1 -21.06 -36.31 9.58
CA MET A 1 -21.52 -34.99 9.06
C MET A 1 -20.73 -34.75 7.79
N SER A 2 -21.39 -34.61 6.65
CA SER A 2 -20.69 -34.28 5.40
C SER A 2 -20.03 -32.90 5.60
N SER A 3 -18.70 -32.81 5.46
CA SER A 3 -18.00 -31.52 5.51
C SER A 3 -18.51 -30.67 4.37
N ALA A 4 -18.97 -29.45 4.66
CA ALA A 4 -19.43 -28.53 3.62
C ALA A 4 -18.26 -28.26 2.64
N THR A 5 -18.56 -28.21 1.34
CA THR A 5 -17.57 -27.93 0.30
C THR A 5 -16.92 -26.56 0.57
N PRO A 6 -15.59 -26.46 0.63
CA PRO A 6 -14.92 -25.19 0.90
C PRO A 6 -15.19 -24.13 -0.17
N VAL A 7 -14.99 -22.87 0.20
CA VAL A 7 -14.88 -21.75 -0.72
C VAL A 7 -13.40 -21.60 -1.06
N ASN A 8 -13.01 -21.86 -2.30
CA ASN A 8 -11.64 -21.74 -2.75
C ASN A 8 -11.34 -20.35 -3.28
N ILE A 9 -10.23 -19.76 -2.85
CA ILE A 9 -9.68 -18.52 -3.40
C ILE A 9 -8.22 -18.71 -3.79
N GLY A 10 -7.77 -17.95 -4.79
CA GLY A 10 -6.36 -17.92 -5.17
C GLY A 10 -5.61 -16.84 -4.40
N LEU A 11 -4.39 -17.15 -3.97
CA LEU A 11 -3.44 -16.16 -3.45
C LEU A 11 -2.20 -16.14 -4.35
N LEU A 12 -1.88 -14.98 -4.92
CA LEU A 12 -0.68 -14.74 -5.72
C LEU A 12 0.18 -13.69 -5.04
N TYR A 13 1.03 -14.15 -4.13
CA TYR A 13 1.98 -13.33 -3.38
C TYR A 13 3.36 -13.95 -3.46
N SER A 14 4.35 -13.12 -3.84
CA SER A 14 5.74 -13.57 -3.99
C SER A 14 6.40 -13.80 -2.64
N PHE A 15 7.03 -14.97 -2.48
CA PHE A 15 7.88 -15.33 -1.34
C PHE A 15 9.36 -15.20 -1.70
N SER A 16 9.64 -14.93 -2.96
CA SER A 16 10.96 -14.68 -3.50
C SER A 16 10.91 -13.52 -4.49
N GLY A 17 12.09 -12.97 -4.84
CA GLY A 17 12.20 -11.81 -5.73
C GLY A 17 12.16 -10.47 -5.01
N VAL A 18 12.14 -9.39 -5.79
CA VAL A 18 12.41 -8.02 -5.32
C VAL A 18 11.33 -7.41 -4.41
N THR A 19 10.11 -7.94 -4.43
CA THR A 19 8.96 -7.46 -3.63
C THR A 19 8.51 -8.47 -2.58
N ALA A 20 9.31 -9.51 -2.32
CA ALA A 20 8.94 -10.62 -1.44
C ALA A 20 8.58 -10.18 0.00
N ALA A 21 9.29 -9.23 0.58
CA ALA A 21 9.03 -8.78 1.94
C ALA A 21 7.63 -8.16 2.09
N GLN A 22 7.24 -7.31 1.14
CA GLN A 22 5.96 -6.64 1.10
C GLN A 22 4.81 -7.61 0.79
N GLU A 23 5.02 -8.51 -0.16
CA GLU A 23 4.02 -9.52 -0.54
C GLU A 23 3.84 -10.58 0.56
N LEU A 24 4.88 -10.87 1.34
CA LEU A 24 4.76 -11.70 2.54
C LEU A 24 3.90 -11.02 3.62
N SER A 25 3.97 -9.68 3.74
CA SER A 25 3.08 -8.91 4.60
C SER A 25 1.62 -9.03 4.13
N GLN A 26 1.36 -8.89 2.83
CA GLN A 26 0.03 -9.10 2.24
C GLN A 26 -0.49 -10.54 2.49
N TRP A 27 0.36 -11.55 2.29
CA TRP A 27 0.01 -12.94 2.54
C TRP A 27 -0.36 -13.19 4.01
N ARG A 28 0.34 -12.57 4.96
CA ARG A 28 -0.01 -12.63 6.39
C ARG A 28 -1.38 -12.02 6.65
N GLY A 29 -1.70 -10.89 6.01
CA GLY A 29 -3.02 -10.27 6.08
C GLY A 29 -4.13 -11.19 5.59
N ALA A 30 -3.93 -11.81 4.41
CA ALA A 30 -4.89 -12.76 3.86
C ALA A 30 -5.08 -13.97 4.75
N THR A 31 -4.00 -14.61 5.21
CA THR A 31 -4.07 -15.83 6.00
C THR A 31 -4.62 -15.62 7.41
N GLN A 32 -4.36 -14.46 8.02
CA GLN A 32 -5.00 -14.07 9.28
C GLN A 32 -6.51 -13.93 9.10
N ALA A 33 -6.96 -13.16 8.11
CA ALA A 33 -8.38 -12.98 7.84
C ALA A 33 -9.09 -14.31 7.56
N ILE A 34 -8.47 -15.19 6.77
CA ILE A 34 -8.99 -16.55 6.50
C ILE A 34 -9.13 -17.35 7.80
N ALA A 35 -8.12 -17.31 8.67
CA ALA A 35 -8.16 -18.01 9.96
C ALA A 35 -9.31 -17.49 10.85
N GLU A 36 -9.48 -16.17 10.95
CA GLU A 36 -10.56 -15.54 11.73
C GLU A 36 -11.95 -15.89 11.18
N ILE A 37 -12.13 -15.82 9.86
CA ILE A 37 -13.39 -16.21 9.20
C ILE A 37 -13.73 -17.67 9.50
N ASN A 38 -12.75 -18.57 9.39
CA ASN A 38 -12.94 -20.00 9.63
C ASN A 38 -13.21 -20.32 11.12
N GLN A 39 -12.56 -19.64 12.04
CA GLN A 39 -12.82 -19.76 13.49
C GLN A 39 -14.25 -19.32 13.84
N ASN A 40 -14.81 -18.39 13.08
CA ASN A 40 -16.19 -17.91 13.22
C ASN A 40 -17.22 -18.74 12.41
N GLY A 41 -16.86 -19.93 11.96
CA GLY A 41 -17.75 -20.85 11.27
C GLY A 41 -17.74 -20.77 9.73
N GLY A 42 -16.79 -20.03 9.16
CA GLY A 42 -16.64 -19.89 7.70
C GLY A 42 -17.71 -19.00 7.07
N ILE A 43 -17.80 -19.05 5.74
CA ILE A 43 -18.80 -18.31 4.96
C ILE A 43 -20.05 -19.15 4.80
N ASN A 44 -21.12 -18.82 5.51
CA ASN A 44 -22.37 -19.60 5.52
C ASN A 44 -22.13 -21.10 5.85
N GLY A 45 -21.25 -21.38 6.82
CA GLY A 45 -20.91 -22.76 7.23
C GLY A 45 -19.89 -23.47 6.32
N ARG A 46 -19.36 -22.80 5.30
CA ARG A 46 -18.33 -23.33 4.39
C ARG A 46 -16.96 -22.75 4.78
N PRO A 47 -15.92 -23.58 4.99
CA PRO A 47 -14.60 -23.05 5.26
C PRO A 47 -14.04 -22.31 4.04
N LEU A 48 -13.33 -21.19 4.29
CA LEU A 48 -12.55 -20.47 3.28
C LEU A 48 -11.18 -21.12 3.16
N GLN A 49 -10.80 -21.53 1.96
CA GLN A 49 -9.53 -22.20 1.68
C GLN A 49 -8.75 -21.44 0.61
N ALA A 50 -7.48 -21.16 0.90
CA ALA A 50 -6.57 -20.53 -0.04
C ALA A 50 -5.74 -21.57 -0.81
N ILE A 51 -5.55 -21.31 -2.11
CA ILE A 51 -4.58 -21.97 -2.98
C ILE A 51 -3.53 -20.91 -3.32
N HIS A 52 -2.30 -21.09 -2.82
CA HIS A 52 -1.22 -20.12 -2.96
C HIS A 52 -0.17 -20.59 -3.95
N PHE A 53 0.27 -19.67 -4.82
CA PHE A 53 1.44 -19.81 -5.67
C PHE A 53 2.39 -18.63 -5.47
N ASP A 54 3.70 -18.87 -5.63
CA ASP A 54 4.76 -17.88 -5.58
C ASP A 54 5.12 -17.40 -7.00
N PRO A 55 4.74 -16.17 -7.41
CA PRO A 55 5.09 -15.62 -8.72
C PRO A 55 6.53 -15.10 -8.81
N GLN A 56 7.31 -15.08 -7.72
CA GLN A 56 8.73 -14.69 -7.69
C GLN A 56 9.00 -13.25 -8.16
N SER A 57 8.06 -12.34 -7.91
CA SER A 57 8.09 -10.94 -8.40
C SER A 57 8.25 -10.82 -9.92
N ASP A 58 7.80 -11.82 -10.69
CA ASP A 58 7.87 -11.86 -12.15
C ASP A 58 6.49 -11.72 -12.79
N ASP A 59 6.31 -10.70 -13.63
CA ASP A 59 5.03 -10.37 -14.26
C ASP A 59 4.48 -11.51 -15.15
N ALA A 60 5.36 -12.26 -15.83
CA ALA A 60 4.96 -13.39 -16.65
C ALA A 60 4.46 -14.56 -15.79
N GLN A 61 5.08 -14.79 -14.62
CA GLN A 61 4.62 -15.76 -13.64
C GLN A 61 3.28 -15.36 -13.03
N PHE A 62 3.09 -14.09 -12.64
CA PHE A 62 1.78 -13.61 -12.18
C PHE A 62 0.68 -13.92 -13.18
N ARG A 63 0.92 -13.67 -14.46
CA ARG A 63 -0.04 -13.97 -15.53
C ARG A 63 -0.30 -15.47 -15.66
N ALA A 64 0.74 -16.29 -15.73
CA ALA A 64 0.62 -17.73 -15.93
C ALA A 64 -0.07 -18.42 -14.76
N LEU A 65 0.31 -18.06 -13.53
CA LEU A 65 -0.25 -18.62 -12.31
C LEU A 65 -1.69 -18.15 -12.05
N ALA A 66 -2.05 -16.93 -12.46
CA ALA A 66 -3.44 -16.49 -12.44
C ALA A 66 -4.31 -17.34 -13.38
N GLU A 67 -3.83 -17.64 -14.58
CA GLU A 67 -4.53 -18.53 -15.52
C GLU A 67 -4.63 -19.96 -14.98
N GLN A 68 -3.56 -20.47 -14.37
CA GLN A 68 -3.54 -21.78 -13.71
C GLN A 68 -4.54 -21.89 -12.56
N LEU A 69 -4.60 -20.90 -11.66
CA LEU A 69 -5.60 -20.84 -10.59
C LEU A 69 -7.03 -20.93 -11.11
N ILE A 70 -7.30 -20.23 -12.21
CA ILE A 70 -8.64 -20.19 -12.80
C ILE A 70 -8.98 -21.50 -13.53
N VAL A 71 -8.06 -22.02 -14.33
CA VAL A 71 -8.35 -23.14 -15.26
C VAL A 71 -8.22 -24.49 -14.57
N GLU A 72 -7.17 -24.67 -13.74
CA GLU A 72 -6.88 -25.97 -13.12
C GLU A 72 -7.51 -26.10 -11.72
N HIS A 73 -7.62 -24.98 -10.98
CA HIS A 73 -8.17 -24.98 -9.62
C HIS A 73 -9.57 -24.37 -9.51
N GLU A 74 -10.13 -23.92 -10.62
CA GLU A 74 -11.52 -23.40 -10.74
C GLU A 74 -11.84 -22.26 -9.76
N VAL A 75 -10.83 -21.45 -9.35
CA VAL A 75 -11.08 -20.31 -8.45
C VAL A 75 -11.78 -19.18 -9.21
N ASN A 76 -12.74 -18.54 -8.54
CA ASN A 76 -13.46 -17.39 -9.06
C ASN A 76 -12.86 -16.06 -8.60
N VAL A 77 -12.05 -16.08 -7.55
CA VAL A 77 -11.50 -14.89 -6.90
C VAL A 77 -10.02 -15.10 -6.59
N ILE A 78 -9.21 -14.12 -7.00
CA ILE A 78 -7.77 -14.07 -6.74
C ILE A 78 -7.48 -12.83 -5.90
N PHE A 79 -6.67 -12.99 -4.86
CA PHE A 79 -6.03 -11.90 -4.12
C PHE A 79 -4.55 -11.90 -4.49
N GLY A 80 -4.00 -10.76 -4.89
CA GLY A 80 -2.60 -10.76 -5.26
C GLY A 80 -2.11 -9.58 -6.05
N GLY A 81 -0.81 -9.63 -6.30
CA GLY A 81 -0.06 -8.60 -6.97
C GLY A 81 0.37 -7.47 -6.04
N TYR A 82 1.58 -7.01 -6.26
CA TYR A 82 2.15 -5.87 -5.54
C TYR A 82 2.47 -4.72 -6.50
N THR A 83 3.22 -4.99 -7.56
CA THR A 83 3.53 -3.97 -8.56
C THR A 83 2.35 -3.69 -9.48
N SER A 84 2.27 -2.47 -10.03
CA SER A 84 1.29 -2.14 -11.06
C SER A 84 1.50 -2.97 -12.34
N SER A 85 2.74 -3.38 -12.62
CA SER A 85 3.03 -4.27 -13.74
C SER A 85 2.45 -5.67 -13.52
N SER A 86 2.55 -6.26 -12.33
CA SER A 86 1.94 -7.56 -12.03
C SER A 86 0.41 -7.51 -12.11
N ARG A 87 -0.23 -6.41 -11.60
CA ARG A 87 -1.66 -6.20 -11.79
C ARG A 87 -2.03 -6.17 -13.26
N LYS A 88 -1.29 -5.38 -14.08
CA LYS A 88 -1.53 -5.28 -15.52
C LYS A 88 -1.29 -6.60 -16.26
N ALA A 89 -0.41 -7.45 -15.77
CA ALA A 89 -0.19 -8.79 -16.31
C ALA A 89 -1.39 -9.74 -16.02
N MET A 90 -1.99 -9.64 -14.83
CA MET A 90 -3.15 -10.45 -14.44
C MET A 90 -4.48 -9.95 -15.01
N SER A 91 -4.65 -8.63 -15.21
CA SER A 91 -5.91 -8.01 -15.65
C SER A 91 -6.51 -8.68 -16.89
N PRO A 92 -5.78 -8.88 -18.00
CA PRO A 92 -6.34 -9.55 -19.18
C PRO A 92 -6.79 -10.99 -18.92
N VAL A 93 -6.17 -11.67 -17.93
CA VAL A 93 -6.53 -13.04 -17.57
C VAL A 93 -7.87 -13.06 -16.83
N VAL A 94 -8.00 -12.26 -15.76
CA VAL A 94 -9.27 -12.22 -14.99
C VAL A 94 -10.43 -11.70 -15.84
N GLU A 95 -10.19 -10.76 -16.76
CA GLU A 95 -11.19 -10.27 -17.69
C GLU A 95 -11.62 -11.35 -18.71
N LYS A 96 -10.68 -12.06 -19.33
CA LYS A 96 -10.93 -13.16 -20.28
C LYS A 96 -11.81 -14.24 -19.66
N TYR A 97 -11.56 -14.61 -18.42
CA TYR A 97 -12.26 -15.68 -17.73
C TYR A 97 -13.43 -15.19 -16.86
N ARG A 98 -13.69 -13.88 -16.82
CA ARG A 98 -14.71 -13.24 -15.96
C ARG A 98 -14.56 -13.66 -14.51
N ARG A 99 -13.36 -13.40 -13.96
CA ARG A 99 -13.00 -13.66 -12.57
C ARG A 99 -12.70 -12.34 -11.87
N LEU A 100 -12.58 -12.35 -10.55
CA LEU A 100 -12.28 -11.17 -9.77
C LEU A 100 -10.84 -11.20 -9.26
N LEU A 101 -10.17 -10.05 -9.36
CA LEU A 101 -8.90 -9.77 -8.71
C LEU A 101 -9.11 -8.75 -7.59
N PHE A 102 -8.69 -9.07 -6.38
CA PHE A 102 -8.54 -8.12 -5.28
C PHE A 102 -7.10 -7.65 -5.23
N TYR A 103 -6.88 -6.41 -5.60
CA TYR A 103 -5.58 -5.77 -5.61
C TYR A 103 -5.44 -4.87 -4.40
N SER A 104 -4.65 -5.30 -3.40
CA SER A 104 -4.56 -4.69 -2.08
C SER A 104 -3.49 -3.61 -1.98
N GLN A 105 -2.87 -3.21 -3.10
CA GLN A 105 -1.75 -2.28 -3.10
C GLN A 105 -2.17 -0.89 -3.59
N LEU A 106 -1.50 0.14 -3.04
CA LEU A 106 -1.57 1.49 -3.59
C LEU A 106 -1.08 1.49 -5.06
N TYR A 107 -1.55 2.45 -5.84
CA TYR A 107 -1.17 2.51 -7.25
C TYR A 107 -1.25 3.93 -7.83
N GLU A 108 -0.81 4.08 -9.06
CA GLU A 108 -0.69 5.35 -9.77
C GLU A 108 -2.01 6.03 -10.19
N GLY A 109 -3.13 5.34 -10.11
CA GLY A 109 -4.42 5.80 -10.66
C GLY A 109 -4.58 5.50 -12.15
N PHE A 110 -5.52 6.21 -12.77
CA PHE A 110 -5.81 6.21 -14.21
C PHE A 110 -6.20 4.84 -14.79
N GLU A 111 -6.80 4.00 -13.98
CA GLU A 111 -7.25 2.67 -14.36
C GLU A 111 -8.58 2.32 -13.68
N PHE A 112 -9.42 1.59 -14.40
CA PHE A 112 -10.62 0.94 -13.90
C PHE A 112 -10.85 -0.36 -14.67
N SER A 113 -11.19 -1.43 -13.95
CA SER A 113 -11.68 -2.69 -14.52
C SER A 113 -12.84 -3.21 -13.68
N GLU A 114 -13.90 -3.68 -14.33
CA GLU A 114 -15.02 -4.33 -13.63
C GLU A 114 -14.62 -5.64 -12.93
N ASN A 115 -13.45 -6.16 -13.25
CA ASN A 115 -12.90 -7.39 -12.71
C ASN A 115 -11.92 -7.16 -11.54
N ILE A 116 -11.65 -5.90 -11.17
CA ILE A 116 -10.66 -5.58 -10.15
C ILE A 116 -11.28 -4.72 -9.03
N PHE A 117 -11.07 -5.15 -7.78
CA PHE A 117 -11.34 -4.38 -6.58
C PHE A 117 -10.03 -3.84 -6.01
N TYR A 118 -9.95 -2.52 -5.87
CA TYR A 118 -8.74 -1.80 -5.46
C TYR A 118 -8.80 -1.47 -3.97
N GLY A 119 -7.98 -2.15 -3.16
CA GLY A 119 -7.97 -2.01 -1.70
C GLY A 119 -6.97 -0.99 -1.18
N GLY A 120 -5.92 -0.69 -1.96
CA GLY A 120 -4.90 0.28 -1.60
C GLY A 120 -5.27 1.72 -2.00
N ALA A 121 -4.48 2.68 -1.52
CA ALA A 121 -4.74 4.09 -1.74
C ALA A 121 -4.63 4.49 -3.23
N ALA A 122 -5.62 5.23 -3.71
CA ALA A 122 -5.53 5.99 -4.95
C ALA A 122 -4.70 7.27 -4.75
N PRO A 123 -4.21 7.94 -5.81
CA PRO A 123 -3.33 9.11 -5.68
C PRO A 123 -3.90 10.26 -4.85
N ASN A 124 -5.20 10.49 -4.90
CA ASN A 124 -5.86 11.50 -4.07
C ASN A 124 -5.93 11.13 -2.58
N GLN A 125 -5.61 9.89 -2.22
CA GLN A 125 -5.64 9.39 -0.85
C GLN A 125 -4.23 9.23 -0.22
N ASN A 126 -3.17 9.56 -0.96
CA ASN A 126 -1.79 9.49 -0.44
C ASN A 126 -0.89 10.59 -1.00
N CYS A 127 -0.76 10.72 -2.33
CA CYS A 127 0.18 11.65 -2.98
C CYS A 127 -0.17 13.12 -2.69
N VAL A 128 -1.45 13.47 -2.79
CA VAL A 128 -1.93 14.86 -2.55
C VAL A 128 -1.60 15.31 -1.13
N GLN A 129 -1.89 14.46 -0.13
CA GLN A 129 -1.68 14.79 1.27
C GLN A 129 -0.21 14.93 1.61
N LEU A 130 0.63 14.03 1.05
CA LEU A 130 2.06 14.11 1.25
C LEU A 130 2.65 15.36 0.64
N ALA A 131 2.22 15.73 -0.58
CA ALA A 131 2.62 16.97 -1.23
C ALA A 131 2.25 18.21 -0.41
N ASP A 132 0.99 18.27 0.08
CA ASP A 132 0.51 19.38 0.90
C ASP A 132 1.28 19.50 2.22
N TYR A 133 1.50 18.38 2.89
CA TYR A 133 2.21 18.37 4.17
C TYR A 133 3.67 18.78 4.01
N LEU A 134 4.41 18.13 3.10
CA LEU A 134 5.84 18.41 2.93
C LEU A 134 6.12 19.81 2.40
N THR A 135 5.33 20.28 1.44
CA THR A 135 5.50 21.66 0.95
C THR A 135 5.18 22.71 2.00
N GLY A 136 4.22 22.42 2.89
CA GLY A 136 3.86 23.32 4.00
C GLY A 136 4.90 23.34 5.13
N GLN A 137 5.70 22.29 5.29
CA GLN A 137 6.69 22.18 6.36
C GLN A 137 8.11 22.54 5.92
N PHE A 138 8.51 22.16 4.70
CA PHE A 138 9.90 22.21 4.26
C PHE A 138 10.13 23.12 3.06
N GLY A 139 9.11 23.41 2.25
CA GLY A 139 9.22 24.17 1.00
C GLY A 139 8.85 23.31 -0.23
N ALA A 140 8.89 23.92 -1.42
CA ALA A 140 8.33 23.32 -2.64
C ALA A 140 9.36 22.96 -3.72
N ARG A 141 10.65 22.91 -3.37
CA ARG A 141 11.72 22.45 -4.28
C ARG A 141 11.96 20.97 -4.04
N VAL A 142 11.42 20.12 -4.92
CA VAL A 142 11.46 18.65 -4.75
C VAL A 142 12.50 17.98 -5.66
N TYR A 143 13.12 16.92 -5.15
CA TYR A 143 13.86 15.96 -5.95
C TYR A 143 13.06 14.65 -6.01
N LEU A 144 12.78 14.14 -7.23
CA LEU A 144 12.01 12.93 -7.45
C LEU A 144 12.94 11.74 -7.68
N ILE A 145 12.70 10.62 -6.99
CA ILE A 145 13.44 9.37 -7.20
C ILE A 145 12.46 8.20 -7.19
N GLY A 146 12.60 7.27 -8.15
CA GLY A 146 11.70 6.13 -8.26
C GLY A 146 12.35 4.90 -8.88
N SER A 147 11.64 3.77 -8.80
CA SER A 147 11.99 2.57 -9.53
C SER A 147 11.53 2.68 -10.99
N ARG A 148 12.22 1.96 -11.90
CA ARG A 148 12.02 2.07 -13.35
C ARG A 148 10.87 1.18 -13.84
N TYR A 149 9.61 1.58 -13.60
CA TYR A 149 8.41 0.96 -14.19
C TYR A 149 7.21 1.92 -14.07
N ILE A 150 6.02 1.51 -14.51
CA ILE A 150 4.88 2.41 -14.71
C ILE A 150 4.46 3.18 -13.44
N TYR A 151 4.37 2.52 -12.27
CA TYR A 151 3.90 3.15 -11.04
C TYR A 151 4.76 4.37 -10.62
N PRO A 152 6.12 4.28 -10.52
CA PRO A 152 6.94 5.43 -10.16
C PRO A 152 6.87 6.58 -11.16
N TYR A 153 6.82 6.28 -12.46
CA TYR A 153 6.72 7.32 -13.48
C TYR A 153 5.43 8.15 -13.31
N GLU A 154 4.31 7.47 -13.13
CA GLU A 154 3.02 8.15 -13.02
C GLU A 154 2.83 8.83 -11.64
N CYS A 155 3.31 8.24 -10.55
CA CYS A 155 3.29 8.88 -9.24
C CYS A 155 4.20 10.10 -9.17
N ASN A 156 5.39 10.04 -9.77
CA ASN A 156 6.29 11.19 -9.87
C ASN A 156 5.67 12.30 -10.74
N ARG A 157 4.98 11.95 -11.84
CA ARG A 157 4.22 12.90 -12.63
C ARG A 157 3.10 13.57 -11.80
N ASN A 158 2.33 12.79 -11.04
CA ASN A 158 1.32 13.35 -10.15
C ASN A 158 1.93 14.31 -9.12
N MET A 159 3.05 13.93 -8.49
CA MET A 159 3.76 14.81 -7.56
C MET A 159 4.26 16.08 -8.26
N GLN A 160 4.85 15.95 -9.43
CA GLN A 160 5.31 17.11 -10.23
C GLN A 160 4.17 18.09 -10.51
N GLU A 161 3.00 17.60 -10.94
CA GLU A 161 1.84 18.44 -11.19
C GLU A 161 1.39 19.16 -9.91
N LEU A 162 1.37 18.49 -8.77
CA LEU A 162 1.03 19.09 -7.48
C LEU A 162 2.05 20.16 -7.04
N ILE A 163 3.33 19.91 -7.25
CA ILE A 163 4.41 20.86 -6.92
C ILE A 163 4.35 22.09 -7.80
N LEU A 164 4.19 21.95 -9.12
CA LEU A 164 4.15 23.07 -10.06
C LEU A 164 2.93 23.99 -9.89
N GLN A 165 1.90 23.56 -9.16
CA GLN A 165 0.77 24.41 -8.76
C GLN A 165 1.10 25.32 -7.56
N ARG A 166 2.22 25.11 -6.85
CA ARG A 166 2.66 25.93 -5.73
C ARG A 166 3.42 27.15 -6.23
N HIS A 167 3.35 28.28 -5.49
CA HIS A 167 3.97 29.55 -5.89
C HIS A 167 5.44 29.34 -6.15
N ASP A 168 6.29 28.77 -5.47
CA ASP A 168 7.71 28.56 -5.72
C ASP A 168 8.06 27.08 -6.01
N GLY A 169 7.05 26.33 -6.53
CA GLY A 169 7.19 24.91 -6.77
C GLY A 169 8.15 24.61 -7.91
N ALA A 170 9.11 23.72 -7.67
CA ALA A 170 10.08 23.30 -8.67
C ALA A 170 10.51 21.84 -8.46
N VAL A 171 10.54 21.08 -9.55
CA VAL A 171 11.23 19.78 -9.61
C VAL A 171 12.66 20.05 -10.02
N ILE A 172 13.60 19.90 -9.07
CA ILE A 172 15.01 20.24 -9.30
C ILE A 172 15.87 19.05 -9.71
N GLY A 173 15.28 17.86 -9.74
CA GLY A 173 15.91 16.64 -10.26
C GLY A 173 14.95 15.49 -10.25
N GLU A 174 15.21 14.52 -11.14
CA GLU A 174 14.43 13.32 -11.27
C GLU A 174 15.33 12.16 -11.72
N ARG A 175 15.25 11.01 -11.03
CA ARG A 175 16.05 9.82 -11.35
C ARG A 175 15.25 8.55 -11.13
N TYR A 176 15.57 7.55 -11.95
CA TYR A 176 14.96 6.23 -11.89
C TYR A 176 16.03 5.15 -11.89
N LEU A 177 15.83 4.14 -11.05
CA LEU A 177 16.71 2.98 -10.89
C LEU A 177 15.94 1.69 -11.17
N ASP A 178 16.63 0.65 -11.58
CA ASP A 178 16.00 -0.66 -11.76
C ASP A 178 15.55 -1.24 -10.39
N LEU A 179 14.49 -2.07 -10.39
CA LEU A 179 13.94 -2.68 -9.18
C LEU A 179 14.95 -3.51 -8.39
N ASN A 180 16.00 -3.97 -9.03
CA ASN A 180 17.10 -4.76 -8.46
C ASN A 180 18.43 -3.98 -8.42
N ALA A 181 18.39 -2.65 -8.52
CA ALA A 181 19.60 -1.83 -8.50
C ALA A 181 20.41 -2.08 -7.21
N PRO A 182 21.73 -2.23 -7.29
CA PRO A 182 22.58 -2.39 -6.12
C PRO A 182 22.71 -1.08 -5.34
N TYR A 183 23.16 -1.17 -4.08
CA TYR A 183 23.35 0.00 -3.20
C TYR A 183 24.19 1.10 -3.85
N GLU A 184 25.26 0.73 -4.55
CA GLU A 184 26.20 1.66 -5.18
C GLU A 184 25.55 2.55 -6.26
N ALA A 185 24.44 2.10 -6.85
CA ALA A 185 23.70 2.89 -7.83
C ALA A 185 23.00 4.11 -7.23
N PHE A 186 22.76 4.11 -5.93
CA PHE A 186 22.16 5.24 -5.21
C PHE A 186 23.17 6.34 -4.87
N LEU A 187 24.46 6.01 -4.70
CA LEU A 187 25.48 6.95 -4.25
C LEU A 187 25.60 8.20 -5.14
N PRO A 188 25.73 8.11 -6.49
CA PRO A 188 25.83 9.29 -7.34
C PRO A 188 24.54 10.14 -7.33
N ILE A 189 23.37 9.52 -7.09
CA ILE A 189 22.11 10.23 -6.99
C ILE A 189 22.07 11.03 -5.67
N ILE A 190 22.50 10.44 -4.57
CA ILE A 190 22.59 11.12 -3.28
C ILE A 190 23.60 12.26 -3.32
N GLU A 191 24.73 12.09 -4.01
CA GLU A 191 25.67 13.20 -4.26
C GLU A 191 25.03 14.34 -5.07
N GLU A 192 24.22 14.03 -6.08
CA GLU A 192 23.48 15.03 -6.85
C GLU A 192 22.47 15.76 -5.95
N ILE A 193 21.72 15.03 -5.12
CA ILE A 193 20.76 15.57 -4.16
C ILE A 193 21.47 16.51 -3.17
N ALA A 194 22.60 16.07 -2.59
CA ALA A 194 23.39 16.87 -1.67
C ALA A 194 23.89 18.18 -2.28
N LYS A 195 24.21 18.18 -3.58
CA LYS A 195 24.64 19.41 -4.31
C LYS A 195 23.46 20.34 -4.63
N LYS A 196 22.28 19.78 -4.96
CA LYS A 196 21.11 20.54 -5.38
C LYS A 196 20.29 21.11 -4.21
N GLN A 197 20.42 20.51 -3.02
CA GLN A 197 19.74 20.95 -1.80
C GLN A 197 18.21 21.17 -2.03
N PRO A 198 17.44 20.09 -2.33
CA PRO A 198 15.99 20.18 -2.36
C PRO A 198 15.44 20.44 -0.95
N ASP A 199 14.20 20.94 -0.88
CA ASP A 199 13.50 21.08 0.39
C ASP A 199 13.06 19.70 0.94
N PHE A 200 12.76 18.76 0.02
CA PHE A 200 12.53 17.36 0.35
C PHE A 200 12.77 16.45 -0.87
N ILE A 201 12.91 15.15 -0.59
CA ILE A 201 13.01 14.09 -1.60
C ILE A 201 11.68 13.35 -1.62
N PHE A 202 11.05 13.22 -2.80
CA PHE A 202 9.90 12.35 -2.97
C PHE A 202 10.35 11.02 -3.55
N SER A 203 10.05 9.94 -2.82
CA SER A 203 10.47 8.58 -3.18
C SER A 203 9.30 7.70 -3.58
N THR A 204 9.40 7.14 -4.78
CA THR A 204 8.60 6.02 -5.29
C THR A 204 9.49 4.80 -5.60
N VAL A 205 10.60 4.69 -4.89
CA VAL A 205 11.44 3.49 -4.88
C VAL A 205 10.68 2.35 -4.19
N VAL A 206 10.77 1.12 -4.71
CA VAL A 206 9.96 -0.02 -4.28
C VAL A 206 10.80 -1.25 -3.97
N GLY A 207 10.25 -2.12 -3.14
CA GLY A 207 10.81 -3.43 -2.86
C GLY A 207 12.12 -3.38 -2.08
N GLN A 208 12.98 -4.36 -2.35
CA GLN A 208 14.26 -4.53 -1.65
C GLN A 208 15.24 -3.36 -1.78
N THR A 209 15.01 -2.43 -2.71
CA THR A 209 15.90 -1.28 -2.92
C THR A 209 15.55 -0.07 -2.05
N VAL A 210 14.40 -0.06 -1.39
CA VAL A 210 14.00 1.01 -0.48
C VAL A 210 15.03 1.24 0.63
N PRO A 211 15.51 0.22 1.37
CA PRO A 211 16.55 0.40 2.38
C PRO A 211 17.83 1.05 1.84
N PHE A 212 18.22 0.75 0.61
CA PHE A 212 19.46 1.28 0.02
C PHE A 212 19.42 2.80 -0.17
N LEU A 213 18.26 3.35 -0.55
CA LEU A 213 18.08 4.80 -0.65
C LEU A 213 18.31 5.50 0.70
N TYR A 214 17.69 4.99 1.76
CA TYR A 214 17.78 5.58 3.10
C TYR A 214 19.17 5.41 3.70
N GLN A 215 19.81 4.26 3.53
CA GLN A 215 21.18 4.00 3.95
C GLN A 215 22.19 4.91 3.23
N ALA A 216 22.03 5.10 1.92
CA ALA A 216 22.87 6.03 1.16
C ALA A 216 22.67 7.49 1.59
N TYR A 217 21.44 7.87 1.89
CA TYR A 217 21.09 9.18 2.44
C TYR A 217 21.78 9.42 3.79
N GLN A 218 21.68 8.47 4.73
CA GLN A 218 22.31 8.54 6.04
C GLN A 218 23.84 8.56 5.93
N ALA A 219 24.41 7.70 5.09
CA ALA A 219 25.87 7.63 4.88
C ALA A 219 26.46 8.93 4.32
N ALA A 220 25.68 9.72 3.58
CA ALA A 220 26.06 11.03 3.09
C ALA A 220 25.96 12.15 4.14
N GLY A 221 25.49 11.84 5.36
CA GLY A 221 25.34 12.81 6.46
C GLY A 221 24.25 13.84 6.21
N LEU A 222 23.23 13.50 5.40
CA LEU A 222 22.08 14.38 5.16
C LEU A 222 21.14 14.34 6.38
N ASP A 223 20.47 15.47 6.64
CA ASP A 223 19.65 15.66 7.83
C ASP A 223 18.15 15.64 7.46
N PRO A 224 17.36 14.66 7.92
CA PRO A 224 15.92 14.60 7.67
C PRO A 224 15.14 15.75 8.30
N ALA A 225 15.69 16.47 9.28
CA ALA A 225 15.06 17.66 9.83
C ALA A 225 15.01 18.84 8.84
N SER A 226 15.91 18.87 7.86
CA SER A 226 16.00 19.92 6.85
C SER A 226 15.61 19.46 5.44
N MET A 227 15.81 18.17 5.12
CA MET A 227 15.61 17.62 3.78
C MET A 227 15.09 16.16 3.86
N PRO A 228 13.89 15.91 4.36
CA PRO A 228 13.41 14.55 4.56
C PRO A 228 13.12 13.83 3.23
N ILE A 229 13.11 12.50 3.33
CA ILE A 229 12.47 11.65 2.31
C ILE A 229 10.99 11.53 2.67
N GLY A 230 10.11 11.85 1.72
CA GLY A 230 8.69 11.54 1.77
C GLY A 230 8.37 10.40 0.81
N SER A 231 7.75 9.35 1.29
CA SER A 231 7.50 8.13 0.52
C SER A 231 6.02 7.74 0.51
N LEU A 232 5.60 7.04 -0.54
CA LEU A 232 4.31 6.36 -0.59
C LEU A 232 4.45 4.85 -0.29
N ASN A 233 5.68 4.31 -0.32
CA ASN A 233 5.93 2.86 -0.26
C ASN A 233 6.68 2.42 1.01
N THR A 234 7.28 3.34 1.76
CA THR A 234 8.01 2.98 2.98
C THR A 234 7.03 2.71 4.11
N SER A 235 7.09 1.52 4.66
CA SER A 235 6.25 1.02 5.74
C SER A 235 7.07 0.47 6.90
N GLU A 236 6.40 -0.08 7.91
CA GLU A 236 7.06 -0.76 9.04
C GLU A 236 7.92 -1.94 8.55
N THR A 237 7.53 -2.60 7.45
CA THR A 237 8.32 -3.69 6.85
C THR A 237 9.68 -3.20 6.37
N GLU A 238 9.76 -2.08 5.66
CA GLU A 238 11.02 -1.51 5.21
C GLU A 238 11.85 -0.98 6.38
N ILE A 239 11.21 -0.37 7.38
CA ILE A 239 11.92 0.09 8.60
C ILE A 239 12.55 -1.08 9.35
N ALA A 240 11.83 -2.21 9.47
CA ALA A 240 12.38 -3.41 10.12
C ALA A 240 13.61 -3.97 9.40
N ILE A 241 13.71 -3.76 8.08
CA ILE A 241 14.87 -4.21 7.28
C ILE A 241 16.04 -3.23 7.39
N MET A 242 15.78 -1.91 7.31
CA MET A 242 16.86 -0.90 7.28
C MET A 242 17.36 -0.47 8.66
N GLY A 243 16.56 -0.66 9.71
CA GLY A 243 16.82 -0.15 11.05
C GLY A 243 16.12 1.18 11.34
N ALA A 244 15.71 1.35 12.60
CA ALA A 244 14.99 2.55 13.04
C ALA A 244 15.83 3.82 12.88
N GLU A 245 17.14 3.74 13.17
CA GLU A 245 18.08 4.86 13.08
C GLU A 245 18.29 5.37 11.65
N VAL A 246 18.05 4.51 10.64
CA VAL A 246 18.15 4.88 9.22
C VAL A 246 16.86 5.56 8.76
N ALA A 247 15.72 5.13 9.30
CA ALA A 247 14.40 5.62 8.90
C ALA A 247 13.94 6.86 9.65
N GLN A 248 14.49 7.12 10.84
CA GLN A 248 14.02 8.17 11.75
C GLN A 248 13.99 9.55 11.10
N GLY A 249 12.88 10.28 11.30
CA GLY A 249 12.66 11.64 10.80
C GLY A 249 12.14 11.72 9.35
N HIS A 250 12.08 10.62 8.63
CA HIS A 250 11.49 10.56 7.30
C HIS A 250 9.99 10.31 7.35
N PHE A 251 9.28 10.61 6.26
CA PHE A 251 7.81 10.59 6.21
C PHE A 251 7.27 9.54 5.25
N SER A 252 6.13 8.98 5.61
CA SER A 252 5.33 8.13 4.73
C SER A 252 3.88 8.55 4.73
N SER A 253 3.20 8.43 3.57
CA SER A 253 1.76 8.63 3.45
C SER A 253 1.07 7.31 3.17
N ALA A 254 0.23 6.89 4.12
CA ALA A 254 -0.50 5.64 4.04
C ALA A 254 -1.83 5.73 4.81
N PRO A 255 -2.82 4.90 4.48
CA PRO A 255 -4.06 4.86 5.26
C PRO A 255 -3.88 4.13 6.61
N TYR A 256 -2.88 3.27 6.72
CA TYR A 256 -2.61 2.47 7.90
C TYR A 256 -1.16 2.57 8.35
N PHE A 257 -0.97 2.69 9.65
CA PHE A 257 0.27 2.46 10.39
C PHE A 257 -0.04 1.59 11.60
N GLN A 258 0.88 0.70 11.98
CA GLN A 258 0.68 -0.18 13.15
C GLN A 258 0.34 0.58 14.43
N SER A 259 0.82 1.80 14.58
CA SER A 259 0.61 2.69 15.72
C SER A 259 -0.82 3.25 15.89
N ILE A 260 -1.76 2.94 14.97
CA ILE A 260 -3.15 3.39 15.06
C ILE A 260 -3.82 2.82 16.31
N GLY A 261 -4.43 3.71 17.11
CA GLY A 261 -5.01 3.37 18.40
C GLY A 261 -6.47 2.87 18.37
N THR A 262 -7.04 2.45 17.23
CA THR A 262 -8.41 1.93 17.16
C THR A 262 -8.55 0.58 17.88
N GLN A 263 -9.73 0.30 18.44
CA GLN A 263 -9.99 -1.00 19.05
C GLN A 263 -9.89 -2.15 18.03
N ALA A 264 -10.33 -1.92 16.80
CA ALA A 264 -10.21 -2.90 15.71
C ALA A 264 -8.73 -3.25 15.45
N ASN A 265 -7.85 -2.24 15.37
CA ASN A 265 -6.42 -2.47 15.21
C ASN A 265 -5.81 -3.24 16.38
N GLN A 266 -6.10 -2.84 17.62
CA GLN A 266 -5.57 -3.54 18.81
C GLN A 266 -5.98 -5.02 18.84
N SER A 267 -7.24 -5.32 18.46
CA SER A 267 -7.73 -6.69 18.38
C SER A 267 -7.04 -7.48 17.27
N ALA A 268 -6.89 -6.91 16.08
CA ALA A 268 -6.23 -7.54 14.95
C ALA A 268 -4.73 -7.77 15.21
N LEU A 269 -4.02 -6.81 15.81
CA LEU A 269 -2.62 -6.95 16.22
C LEU A 269 -2.42 -8.07 17.23
N LYS A 270 -3.30 -8.19 18.21
CA LYS A 270 -3.23 -9.29 19.18
C LYS A 270 -3.30 -10.65 18.49
N GLN A 271 -4.20 -10.83 17.53
CA GLN A 271 -4.34 -12.07 16.78
C GLN A 271 -3.16 -12.28 15.83
N PHE A 272 -2.68 -11.21 15.17
CA PHE A 272 -1.48 -11.24 14.33
C PHE A 272 -0.26 -11.78 15.10
N HIS A 273 0.03 -11.20 16.26
CA HIS A 273 1.16 -11.65 17.09
C HIS A 273 0.99 -13.07 17.63
N GLN A 274 -0.24 -13.51 17.91
CA GLN A 274 -0.51 -14.88 18.30
C GLN A 274 -0.25 -15.87 17.16
N GLN A 275 -0.54 -15.49 15.93
CA GLN A 275 -0.41 -16.35 14.76
C GLN A 275 1.01 -16.37 14.18
N PHE A 276 1.68 -15.21 14.13
CA PHE A 276 2.93 -15.05 13.40
C PHE A 276 4.14 -14.76 14.30
N GLY A 277 3.92 -14.38 15.55
CA GLY A 277 4.98 -14.04 16.53
C GLY A 277 5.01 -12.56 16.87
N PRO A 278 5.44 -12.23 18.10
CA PRO A 278 5.43 -10.87 18.64
C PRO A 278 6.46 -9.93 17.99
N GLU A 279 7.48 -10.50 17.32
CA GLU A 279 8.58 -9.73 16.70
C GLU A 279 8.21 -9.16 15.33
N LEU A 280 7.10 -9.64 14.75
CA LEU A 280 6.69 -9.18 13.43
C LEU A 280 5.80 -7.95 13.53
N THR A 281 5.96 -7.06 12.56
CA THR A 281 5.15 -5.84 12.42
C THR A 281 4.08 -6.03 11.36
N THR A 282 2.97 -5.32 11.55
CA THR A 282 1.96 -5.09 10.50
C THR A 282 2.26 -3.79 9.78
N ASP A 283 1.77 -3.67 8.56
CA ASP A 283 1.90 -2.49 7.73
C ASP A 283 0.67 -2.27 6.83
N MET A 284 0.72 -1.25 5.98
CA MET A 284 -0.38 -0.95 5.04
C MET A 284 -0.68 -2.09 4.07
N ASN A 285 0.30 -2.95 3.75
CA ASN A 285 0.12 -4.09 2.83
C ASN A 285 -0.69 -5.20 3.51
N TRP A 286 -0.34 -5.51 4.78
CA TRP A 286 -1.10 -6.43 5.61
C TRP A 286 -2.54 -5.96 5.79
N GLU A 287 -2.73 -4.70 6.17
CA GLU A 287 -4.04 -4.15 6.51
C GLU A 287 -4.99 -4.14 5.31
N ALA A 288 -4.53 -3.67 4.16
CA ALA A 288 -5.34 -3.62 2.95
C ALA A 288 -5.81 -5.03 2.52
N THR A 289 -4.92 -6.01 2.60
CA THR A 289 -5.25 -7.40 2.23
C THR A 289 -6.18 -8.04 3.25
N TYR A 290 -5.90 -7.88 4.55
CA TYR A 290 -6.76 -8.35 5.63
C TYR A 290 -8.19 -7.82 5.47
N SER A 291 -8.31 -6.54 5.21
CA SER A 291 -9.59 -5.86 5.06
C SER A 291 -10.35 -6.31 3.80
N GLN A 292 -9.66 -6.52 2.68
CA GLN A 292 -10.28 -7.01 1.45
C GLN A 292 -10.81 -8.45 1.59
N VAL A 293 -10.11 -9.33 2.29
CA VAL A 293 -10.59 -10.70 2.52
C VAL A 293 -11.85 -10.71 3.40
N HIS A 294 -11.93 -9.84 4.41
CA HIS A 294 -13.14 -9.69 5.22
C HIS A 294 -14.32 -9.10 4.43
N LEU A 295 -14.07 -8.08 3.58
CA LEU A 295 -15.09 -7.53 2.67
C LEU A 295 -15.62 -8.58 1.70
N PHE A 296 -14.73 -9.39 1.12
CA PHE A 296 -15.10 -10.50 0.27
C PHE A 296 -15.98 -11.51 1.01
N ALA A 297 -15.56 -11.97 2.19
CA ALA A 297 -16.31 -12.97 2.95
C ALA A 297 -17.70 -12.47 3.35
N LYS A 298 -17.80 -11.21 3.75
CA LYS A 298 -19.09 -10.56 4.05
C LYS A 298 -19.99 -10.52 2.82
N ALA A 299 -19.51 -10.01 1.70
CA ALA A 299 -20.28 -9.89 0.47
C ALA A 299 -20.73 -11.26 -0.07
N MET A 300 -19.84 -12.27 0.01
CA MET A 300 -20.16 -13.63 -0.38
C MET A 300 -21.21 -14.26 0.55
N ALA A 301 -21.15 -13.98 1.85
CA ALA A 301 -22.18 -14.46 2.78
C ALA A 301 -23.56 -13.84 2.49
N GLU A 302 -23.59 -12.58 2.07
CA GLU A 302 -24.80 -11.84 1.72
C GLU A 302 -25.41 -12.34 0.39
N CYS A 303 -24.61 -12.52 -0.66
CA CYS A 303 -25.11 -12.92 -1.98
C CYS A 303 -25.19 -14.44 -2.20
N GLY A 304 -24.53 -15.24 -1.33
CA GLY A 304 -24.51 -16.71 -1.42
C GLY A 304 -23.76 -17.28 -2.61
N SER A 305 -22.92 -16.48 -3.30
CA SER A 305 -22.24 -16.88 -4.53
C SER A 305 -20.88 -16.21 -4.68
N ASP A 306 -19.89 -16.94 -5.20
CA ASP A 306 -18.59 -16.43 -5.61
C ASP A 306 -18.55 -16.08 -7.12
N HIS A 307 -19.69 -16.16 -7.81
CA HIS A 307 -19.78 -15.75 -9.20
C HIS A 307 -19.67 -14.23 -9.33
N ILE A 308 -18.96 -13.77 -10.38
CA ILE A 308 -18.57 -12.36 -10.55
C ILE A 308 -19.74 -11.37 -10.40
N TYR A 309 -20.90 -11.61 -11.02
CA TYR A 309 -21.99 -10.62 -11.04
C TYR A 309 -22.68 -10.43 -9.68
N PRO A 310 -23.17 -11.48 -8.98
CA PRO A 310 -23.79 -11.30 -7.67
C PRO A 310 -22.79 -10.83 -6.63
N LEU A 311 -21.55 -11.32 -6.68
CA LEU A 311 -20.50 -10.93 -5.75
C LEU A 311 -20.08 -9.46 -5.93
N SER A 312 -19.85 -8.99 -7.16
CA SER A 312 -19.54 -7.59 -7.44
C SER A 312 -20.68 -6.65 -7.02
N ALA A 313 -21.93 -7.06 -7.21
CA ALA A 313 -23.08 -6.29 -6.76
C ALA A 313 -23.12 -6.16 -5.23
N ALA A 314 -22.82 -7.23 -4.50
CA ALA A 314 -22.78 -7.21 -3.03
C ALA A 314 -21.55 -6.45 -2.47
N LEU A 315 -20.43 -6.46 -3.19
CA LEU A 315 -19.21 -5.72 -2.80
C LEU A 315 -19.37 -4.20 -2.95
N ARG A 316 -20.06 -3.74 -4.00
CA ARG A 316 -20.24 -2.31 -4.25
C ARG A 316 -21.03 -1.64 -3.13
N GLY A 317 -20.39 -0.68 -2.45
CA GLY A 317 -20.94 0.01 -1.27
C GLY A 317 -20.81 -0.76 0.05
N SER A 318 -20.27 -1.99 0.03
CA SER A 318 -20.04 -2.73 1.26
C SER A 318 -19.02 -2.03 2.17
N GLN A 319 -19.16 -2.24 3.48
CA GLN A 319 -18.36 -1.60 4.52
C GLN A 319 -17.76 -2.63 5.46
N PHE A 320 -16.58 -2.29 6.00
CA PHE A 320 -15.90 -3.08 7.02
C PHE A 320 -15.27 -2.17 8.08
N ASP A 321 -15.37 -2.55 9.36
CA ASP A 321 -14.69 -1.88 10.47
C ASP A 321 -13.24 -2.38 10.52
N ALA A 322 -12.42 -1.81 9.66
CA ALA A 322 -11.03 -2.18 9.45
C ALA A 322 -10.10 -1.62 10.55
N PRO A 323 -8.86 -2.14 10.69
CA PRO A 323 -7.88 -1.59 11.61
C PRO A 323 -7.65 -0.08 11.47
N GLN A 324 -7.68 0.46 10.27
CA GLN A 324 -7.53 1.88 9.99
C GLN A 324 -8.78 2.73 10.32
N GLY A 325 -9.94 2.12 10.51
CA GLY A 325 -11.25 2.73 10.63
C GLY A 325 -12.27 2.09 9.68
N ARG A 326 -13.51 2.59 9.68
CA ARG A 326 -14.57 2.04 8.81
C ARG A 326 -14.32 2.40 7.35
N ILE A 327 -13.95 1.43 6.54
CA ILE A 327 -13.74 1.57 5.10
C ILE A 327 -15.01 1.21 4.31
N ARG A 328 -15.05 1.65 3.05
CA ARG A 328 -16.16 1.39 2.13
C ARG A 328 -15.65 1.21 0.70
N ILE A 329 -16.17 0.22 -0.03
CA ILE A 329 -15.95 0.11 -1.47
C ILE A 329 -16.85 1.12 -2.20
N ASP A 330 -16.25 1.97 -3.01
CA ASP A 330 -16.97 2.90 -3.87
C ASP A 330 -17.83 2.11 -4.89
N PRO A 331 -19.14 2.39 -4.99
CA PRO A 331 -20.03 1.64 -5.87
C PRO A 331 -19.80 1.91 -7.36
N LEU A 332 -19.14 3.02 -7.72
CA LEU A 332 -18.95 3.44 -9.10
C LEU A 332 -17.64 2.94 -9.72
N ASN A 333 -16.56 2.94 -8.91
CA ASN A 333 -15.22 2.67 -9.42
C ASN A 333 -14.49 1.50 -8.74
N GLN A 334 -15.14 0.79 -7.79
CA GLN A 334 -14.61 -0.40 -7.11
C GLN A 334 -13.31 -0.16 -6.30
N HIS A 335 -12.97 1.09 -6.05
CA HIS A 335 -11.90 1.46 -5.14
C HIS A 335 -12.41 1.60 -3.71
N THR A 336 -11.47 1.60 -2.77
CA THR A 336 -11.81 1.68 -1.34
C THR A 336 -11.67 3.10 -0.82
N GLY A 337 -12.70 3.64 -0.19
CA GLY A 337 -12.63 4.86 0.61
C GLY A 337 -11.82 4.58 1.87
N LEU A 338 -10.81 5.42 2.15
CA LEU A 338 -9.78 5.19 3.16
C LEU A 338 -9.61 6.42 4.07
N TYR A 339 -8.85 6.26 5.15
CA TYR A 339 -8.44 7.33 6.07
C TYR A 339 -6.96 7.67 5.87
N PRO A 340 -6.60 8.57 4.94
CA PRO A 340 -5.21 8.93 4.70
C PRO A 340 -4.55 9.51 5.95
N ARG A 341 -3.28 9.14 6.14
CA ARG A 341 -2.42 9.60 7.23
C ARG A 341 -1.03 9.89 6.74
N ILE A 342 -0.34 10.76 7.47
CA ILE A 342 1.10 10.97 7.32
C ILE A 342 1.76 10.55 8.62
N GLY A 343 2.69 9.62 8.50
CA GLY A 343 3.53 9.16 9.59
C GLY A 343 4.96 9.64 9.44
N MET A 344 5.58 10.01 10.55
CA MET A 344 7.02 10.25 10.65
C MET A 344 7.65 9.05 11.35
N ALA A 345 8.65 8.45 10.74
CA ALA A 345 9.37 7.34 11.34
C ALA A 345 10.08 7.78 12.62
N ASN A 346 9.98 6.99 13.69
CA ASN A 346 10.52 7.30 15.01
C ASN A 346 11.63 6.33 15.43
N GLU A 347 12.25 6.63 16.56
CA GLU A 347 13.36 5.86 17.13
C GLU A 347 13.01 4.40 17.50
N ASN A 348 11.73 4.06 17.59
CA ASN A 348 11.27 2.71 17.91
C ASN A 348 10.98 1.86 16.66
N GLY A 349 11.28 2.37 15.46
CA GLY A 349 11.01 1.68 14.20
C GLY A 349 9.52 1.67 13.82
N GLN A 350 8.75 2.59 14.39
CA GLN A 350 7.33 2.77 14.13
C GLN A 350 7.07 4.16 13.53
N PHE A 351 5.84 4.40 13.07
CA PHE A 351 5.43 5.73 12.63
C PHE A 351 4.65 6.45 13.73
N THR A 352 5.07 7.68 14.03
CA THR A 352 4.25 8.66 14.76
C THR A 352 3.36 9.37 13.76
N ILE A 353 2.04 9.26 13.91
CA ILE A 353 1.08 9.90 13.03
C ILE A 353 1.10 11.41 13.30
N VAL A 354 1.58 12.19 12.33
CA VAL A 354 1.69 13.66 12.42
C VAL A 354 0.49 14.37 11.80
N GLN A 355 -0.17 13.74 10.83
CA GLN A 355 -1.41 14.24 10.22
C GLN A 355 -2.34 13.07 9.89
N GLU A 356 -3.64 13.26 10.06
CA GLU A 356 -4.64 12.27 9.66
C GLU A 356 -5.93 12.92 9.19
N SER A 357 -6.66 12.25 8.29
CA SER A 357 -8.02 12.66 7.93
C SER A 357 -9.02 12.20 8.98
N ARG A 358 -9.89 13.10 9.44
CA ARG A 358 -10.98 12.78 10.38
C ARG A 358 -12.12 11.98 9.77
N ARG A 359 -12.20 11.96 8.46
CA ARG A 359 -13.25 11.28 7.71
C ARG A 359 -12.68 10.47 6.58
N ILE A 360 -13.47 9.53 6.10
CA ILE A 360 -13.16 8.78 4.90
C ILE A 360 -12.94 9.74 3.73
N VAL A 361 -11.88 9.51 2.97
CA VAL A 361 -11.62 10.18 1.69
C VAL A 361 -12.04 9.22 0.59
N GLU A 362 -12.99 9.65 -0.23
CA GLU A 362 -13.45 8.84 -1.35
C GLU A 362 -12.36 8.75 -2.41
N PRO A 363 -12.20 7.59 -3.05
CA PRO A 363 -11.19 7.40 -4.06
C PRO A 363 -11.50 8.18 -5.34
N ASP A 364 -10.53 8.91 -5.84
CA ASP A 364 -10.56 9.55 -7.16
C ASP A 364 -9.33 9.09 -7.97
N PRO A 365 -9.43 7.92 -8.63
CA PRO A 365 -8.30 7.35 -9.37
C PRO A 365 -7.88 8.20 -10.56
N TYR A 366 -8.72 9.12 -11.03
CA TYR A 366 -8.44 9.98 -12.17
C TYR A 366 -7.99 11.40 -11.78
N MET A 367 -7.89 11.69 -10.49
CA MET A 367 -7.49 13.01 -9.97
C MET A 367 -8.36 14.16 -10.50
N THR A 368 -9.65 13.90 -10.76
CA THR A 368 -10.60 14.86 -11.32
C THR A 368 -11.08 15.89 -10.31
N ASN A 369 -11.07 15.52 -9.02
CA ASN A 369 -11.44 16.36 -7.91
C ASN A 369 -10.31 16.37 -6.87
N GLN A 370 -9.63 17.49 -6.73
CA GLN A 370 -8.69 17.68 -5.62
C GLN A 370 -9.49 17.88 -4.32
N ILE A 371 -10.01 16.80 -3.75
CA ILE A 371 -10.79 16.87 -2.52
C ILE A 371 -9.84 17.12 -1.37
N GLN A 372 -9.94 18.31 -0.80
CA GLN A 372 -9.30 18.62 0.46
C GLN A 372 -9.94 17.78 1.58
N GLY A 373 -9.16 16.95 2.23
CA GLY A 373 -9.57 16.20 3.42
C GLY A 373 -9.81 17.15 4.61
N ASP A 374 -10.52 16.66 5.62
CA ASP A 374 -10.66 17.34 6.92
C ASP A 374 -9.48 16.89 7.80
N TRP A 375 -8.37 17.61 7.70
CA TRP A 375 -7.07 17.23 8.26
C TRP A 375 -6.90 17.69 9.71
N VAL A 376 -6.34 16.82 10.54
CA VAL A 376 -5.83 17.15 11.87
C VAL A 376 -4.32 16.96 11.87
N THR A 377 -3.63 18.07 12.06
CA THR A 377 -2.20 18.01 12.37
C THR A 377 -2.03 17.75 13.86
N LYS A 378 -1.37 16.68 14.23
CA LYS A 378 -0.99 16.40 15.62
C LYS A 378 0.31 17.12 15.90
N LEU A 379 0.29 18.03 16.89
CA LEU A 379 1.51 18.67 17.37
C LEU A 379 2.38 17.59 18.02
N THR A 380 3.44 17.19 17.34
CA THR A 380 4.48 16.38 17.94
C THR A 380 5.34 17.29 18.82
N THR A 381 5.53 16.94 20.09
CA THR A 381 6.45 17.61 21.02
C THR A 381 7.93 17.34 20.71
N VAL A 382 8.23 16.84 19.53
CA VAL A 382 9.60 16.76 19.02
C VAL A 382 10.00 18.17 18.60
N GLY A 383 10.69 18.87 19.48
CA GLY A 383 11.15 20.24 19.24
C GLY A 383 12.14 20.29 18.09
N TYR A 384 11.63 20.64 16.90
CA TYR A 384 12.50 21.25 15.91
C TYR A 384 12.66 22.72 16.30
N PRO A 385 13.90 23.23 16.43
CA PRO A 385 14.11 24.65 16.66
C PRO A 385 13.56 25.40 15.44
N HIS A 386 12.57 26.24 15.66
CA HIS A 386 12.13 27.18 14.65
C HIS A 386 13.34 27.98 14.18
N ALA A 387 13.67 27.90 12.89
CA ALA A 387 14.59 28.83 12.27
C ALA A 387 13.98 30.23 12.40
N THR A 388 14.62 31.08 13.20
CA THR A 388 14.33 32.50 13.32
C THR A 388 14.82 33.25 12.09
#